data_63b9768c55fda17793de9e088fe570e2
#
_entry.id   63b9768c55fda17793de9e088fe570e2
#
_cell.length_a   1.000
_cell.length_b   1.000
_cell.length_c   1.000
_cell.angle_alpha   90.00
_cell.angle_beta   90.00
_cell.angle_gamma   90.00
#
_symmetry.space_group_name_H-M   'P 1'
#
loop_
_entity.id
_entity.type
_entity.pdbx_description
1 polymer ?
#
loop_
_entity_poly.entity_id
_entity_poly.type
_entity_poly.pdbx_seq_one_letter_code
_entity_poly.pdbx_strand_id
1 'polypeptide(L)'
;SFIKSNIAEKLETKKIDNKYFLINNSEDLIKLITLIKKNGYFAIDTETNSLNIEEAILVGVSIAINENSAYYIPINHKNLEDNKRVNSQIRENELIKLLKPICNDPSILKIGHNIKYDLRILEKYGLKLISLADTMLLSYAIDNGITKHNMDDLAYLHFNHSNIKFKDLVGSGKKEITFDFVEISKALDYAAEDALITLKLYNFLNNRVKNENGNFVYSEIDLPLINVL
;
A
#
# COMPACT_ATOMS: atom_id res chain seq x y z
N SER A 1 40.06 -18.10 -0.50
CA SER A 1 40.33 -16.90 -1.35
C SER A 1 39.76 -16.98 -2.75
N PHE A 2 38.91 -17.98 -3.07
CA PHE A 2 38.38 -18.18 -4.45
C PHE A 2 36.83 -18.14 -4.55
N ILE A 3 36.14 -17.82 -3.46
CA ILE A 3 34.64 -17.83 -3.43
C ILE A 3 34.03 -16.40 -3.42
N LYS A 4 34.86 -15.36 -3.36
CA LYS A 4 34.39 -13.96 -3.31
C LYS A 4 34.37 -13.21 -4.65
N SER A 5 34.71 -13.82 -5.78
CA SER A 5 34.88 -13.10 -7.05
C SER A 5 33.81 -13.35 -8.13
N ASN A 6 32.79 -14.18 -7.88
CA ASN A 6 31.80 -14.54 -8.92
C ASN A 6 30.35 -14.18 -8.61
N ILE A 7 30.07 -13.29 -7.64
CA ILE A 7 28.70 -12.80 -7.34
C ILE A 7 28.47 -11.37 -7.86
N ALA A 8 29.45 -10.81 -8.56
CA ALA A 8 29.32 -9.49 -9.18
C ALA A 8 29.02 -9.56 -10.70
N GLU A 9 28.34 -10.60 -11.16
CA GLU A 9 27.76 -10.57 -12.50
C GLU A 9 26.45 -9.76 -12.47
N LYS A 10 26.54 -8.61 -13.14
CA LYS A 10 25.49 -7.73 -13.59
C LYS A 10 24.11 -8.41 -13.65
N LEU A 11 23.34 -8.28 -12.60
CA LEU A 11 21.89 -8.24 -12.73
C LEU A 11 21.59 -6.88 -13.37
N GLU A 12 21.44 -6.86 -14.68
CA GLU A 12 20.78 -5.77 -15.37
C GLU A 12 19.42 -5.61 -14.68
N THR A 13 19.24 -4.52 -13.95
CA THR A 13 17.95 -4.12 -13.42
C THR A 13 17.04 -3.95 -14.64
N LYS A 14 16.22 -4.97 -14.94
CA LYS A 14 15.09 -4.78 -15.82
C LYS A 14 14.26 -3.67 -15.16
N LYS A 15 14.32 -2.48 -15.73
CA LYS A 15 13.35 -1.42 -15.42
C LYS A 15 11.99 -2.03 -15.73
N ILE A 16 11.29 -2.47 -14.71
CA ILE A 16 9.91 -2.87 -14.85
C ILE A 16 9.18 -1.56 -15.13
N ASP A 17 8.55 -1.47 -16.28
CA ASP A 17 7.82 -0.28 -16.72
C ASP A 17 6.49 -0.26 -15.95
N ASN A 18 6.57 0.07 -14.65
CA ASN A 18 5.42 0.16 -13.77
C ASN A 18 4.55 1.32 -14.25
N LYS A 19 3.25 1.07 -14.38
CA LYS A 19 2.29 2.08 -14.79
C LYS A 19 1.47 2.53 -13.59
N TYR A 20 1.58 3.81 -13.26
CA TYR A 20 0.80 4.43 -12.19
C TYR A 20 -0.31 5.29 -12.80
N PHE A 21 -1.52 5.13 -12.29
CA PHE A 21 -2.71 5.78 -12.82
C PHE A 21 -3.39 6.62 -11.74
N LEU A 22 -3.66 7.87 -12.08
CA LEU A 22 -4.47 8.75 -11.25
C LEU A 22 -5.95 8.49 -11.50
N ILE A 23 -6.72 8.25 -10.44
CA ILE A 23 -8.17 8.15 -10.49
C ILE A 23 -8.76 9.37 -9.79
N ASN A 24 -9.26 10.31 -10.55
CA ASN A 24 -9.83 11.56 -10.06
C ASN A 24 -11.32 11.73 -10.36
N ASN A 25 -11.96 10.69 -10.88
CA ASN A 25 -13.37 10.67 -11.20
C ASN A 25 -14.00 9.29 -10.90
N SER A 26 -15.31 9.27 -10.71
CA SER A 26 -16.06 8.07 -10.31
C SER A 26 -16.17 7.02 -11.41
N GLU A 27 -16.15 7.42 -12.67
CA GLU A 27 -16.26 6.48 -13.80
C GLU A 27 -15.04 5.55 -13.83
N ASP A 28 -13.83 6.09 -13.70
CA ASP A 28 -12.60 5.30 -13.68
C ASP A 28 -12.47 4.47 -12.40
N LEU A 29 -12.96 4.99 -11.24
CA LEU A 29 -13.05 4.21 -10.03
C LEU A 29 -13.99 3.00 -10.19
N ILE A 30 -15.14 3.16 -10.83
CA ILE A 30 -16.08 2.05 -11.09
C ILE A 30 -15.44 1.00 -12.00
N LYS A 31 -14.67 1.42 -13.01
CA LYS A 31 -13.91 0.49 -13.87
C LYS A 31 -12.90 -0.32 -13.05
N LEU A 32 -12.13 0.36 -12.16
CA LEU A 32 -11.19 -0.31 -11.27
C LEU A 32 -11.89 -1.30 -10.34
N ILE A 33 -13.01 -0.91 -9.72
CA ILE A 33 -13.81 -1.80 -8.85
C ILE A 33 -14.29 -3.04 -9.63
N THR A 34 -14.66 -2.88 -10.88
CA THR A 34 -15.07 -4.01 -11.73
C THR A 34 -13.93 -4.99 -11.95
N LEU A 35 -12.70 -4.48 -12.14
CA LEU A 35 -11.50 -5.32 -12.25
C LEU A 35 -11.18 -6.01 -10.92
N ILE A 36 -11.30 -5.32 -9.79
CA ILE A 36 -11.11 -5.90 -8.46
C ILE A 36 -12.07 -7.08 -8.23
N LYS A 37 -13.36 -6.90 -8.54
CA LYS A 37 -14.36 -7.96 -8.40
C LYS A 37 -14.05 -9.18 -9.27
N LYS A 38 -13.50 -8.95 -10.45
CA LYS A 38 -13.09 -10.04 -11.36
C LYS A 38 -11.86 -10.78 -10.82
N ASN A 39 -10.90 -10.06 -10.23
CA ASN A 39 -9.66 -10.64 -9.71
C ASN A 39 -9.87 -11.36 -8.37
N GLY A 40 -10.82 -10.92 -7.55
CA GLY A 40 -11.06 -11.45 -6.20
C GLY A 40 -10.03 -10.97 -5.15
N TYR A 41 -9.15 -10.04 -5.48
CA TYR A 41 -8.18 -9.45 -4.55
C TYR A 41 -7.70 -8.08 -5.02
N PHE A 42 -7.15 -7.30 -4.09
CA PHE A 42 -6.38 -6.08 -4.36
C PHE A 42 -5.47 -5.75 -3.18
N ALA A 43 -4.32 -5.13 -3.46
CA ALA A 43 -3.53 -4.46 -2.44
C ALA A 43 -4.10 -3.06 -2.21
N ILE A 44 -4.07 -2.61 -0.96
CA ILE A 44 -4.55 -1.29 -0.53
C ILE A 44 -3.57 -0.67 0.44
N ASP A 45 -3.38 0.63 0.31
CA ASP A 45 -2.63 1.45 1.24
C ASP A 45 -3.33 2.81 1.38
N THR A 46 -3.19 3.49 2.53
CA THR A 46 -3.86 4.75 2.83
C THR A 46 -2.88 5.86 3.12
N GLU A 47 -3.06 7.00 2.47
CA GLU A 47 -2.30 8.20 2.73
C GLU A 47 -3.06 9.14 3.66
N THR A 48 -2.37 9.61 4.69
CA THR A 48 -2.94 10.47 5.72
C THR A 48 -2.05 11.69 5.99
N ASN A 49 -2.62 12.73 6.58
CA ASN A 49 -1.88 13.93 6.97
C ASN A 49 -1.17 13.82 8.33
N SER A 50 -1.39 12.74 9.08
CA SER A 50 -0.80 12.50 10.41
C SER A 50 -0.68 11.01 10.68
N LEU A 51 0.35 10.59 11.41
CA LEU A 51 0.49 9.24 11.93
C LEU A 51 -0.37 8.98 13.19
N ASN A 52 -0.83 10.04 13.86
CA ASN A 52 -1.77 9.91 14.96
C ASN A 52 -3.15 9.59 14.42
N ILE A 53 -3.60 8.36 14.61
CA ILE A 53 -4.86 7.84 14.07
C ILE A 53 -6.07 8.72 14.46
N GLU A 54 -6.11 9.24 15.68
CA GLU A 54 -7.24 10.06 16.16
C GLU A 54 -7.37 11.37 15.37
N GLU A 55 -6.25 11.97 15.00
CA GLU A 55 -6.18 13.26 14.29
C GLU A 55 -6.09 13.09 12.77
N ALA A 56 -5.66 11.91 12.31
CA ALA A 56 -5.38 11.64 10.91
C ALA A 56 -6.64 11.84 10.04
N ILE A 57 -6.46 12.56 8.95
CA ILE A 57 -7.44 12.72 7.88
C ILE A 57 -6.96 11.90 6.70
N LEU A 58 -7.85 11.13 6.09
CA LEU A 58 -7.56 10.38 4.87
C LEU A 58 -7.34 11.36 3.71
N VAL A 59 -6.17 11.32 3.10
CA VAL A 59 -5.78 12.18 1.97
C VAL A 59 -5.99 11.48 0.64
N GLY A 60 -5.76 10.17 0.60
CA GLY A 60 -5.97 9.35 -0.57
C GLY A 60 -5.89 7.87 -0.26
N VAL A 61 -6.23 7.06 -1.25
CA VAL A 61 -6.12 5.59 -1.21
C VAL A 61 -5.37 5.13 -2.44
N SER A 62 -4.41 4.24 -2.26
CA SER A 62 -3.75 3.57 -3.36
C SER A 62 -4.18 2.10 -3.47
N ILE A 63 -4.25 1.60 -4.70
CA ILE A 63 -4.74 0.25 -5.01
C ILE A 63 -3.86 -0.38 -6.09
N ALA A 64 -3.43 -1.63 -5.88
CA ALA A 64 -2.82 -2.45 -6.93
C ALA A 64 -3.61 -3.74 -7.13
N ILE A 65 -3.78 -4.14 -8.40
CA ILE A 65 -4.52 -5.35 -8.81
C ILE A 65 -3.66 -6.34 -9.60
N ASN A 66 -2.47 -5.95 -9.97
CA ASN A 66 -1.43 -6.77 -10.60
C ASN A 66 -0.05 -6.16 -10.36
N GLU A 67 1.02 -6.89 -10.67
CA GLU A 67 2.41 -6.48 -10.37
C GLU A 67 2.99 -5.40 -11.29
N ASN A 68 2.24 -4.88 -12.25
CA ASN A 68 2.70 -3.93 -13.24
C ASN A 68 1.95 -2.60 -13.22
N SER A 69 0.84 -2.52 -12.47
CA SER A 69 0.03 -1.31 -12.42
C SER A 69 -0.58 -1.07 -11.04
N ALA A 70 -0.58 0.18 -10.64
CA ALA A 70 -1.24 0.65 -9.43
C ALA A 70 -1.95 1.98 -9.67
N TYR A 71 -2.86 2.30 -8.78
CA TYR A 71 -3.80 3.41 -8.91
C TYR A 71 -3.75 4.25 -7.63
N TYR A 72 -3.74 5.57 -7.78
CA TYR A 72 -3.91 6.49 -6.65
C TYR A 72 -5.22 7.27 -6.81
N ILE A 73 -5.98 7.36 -5.73
CA ILE A 73 -7.29 8.00 -5.66
C ILE A 73 -7.21 9.13 -4.62
N PRO A 74 -6.85 10.37 -5.03
CA PRO A 74 -6.77 11.51 -4.13
C PRO A 74 -8.16 11.99 -3.74
N ILE A 75 -8.33 12.44 -2.49
CA ILE A 75 -9.60 12.99 -1.97
C ILE A 75 -9.45 14.29 -1.20
N ASN A 76 -8.37 14.47 -0.44
CA ASN A 76 -8.22 15.62 0.45
C ASN A 76 -6.89 16.37 0.30
N HIS A 77 -6.29 16.36 -0.90
CA HIS A 77 -5.15 17.24 -1.19
C HIS A 77 -5.56 18.71 -1.24
N LYS A 78 -4.65 19.57 -0.81
CA LYS A 78 -4.82 21.02 -0.72
C LYS A 78 -3.67 21.73 -1.43
N ASN A 79 -3.95 22.94 -1.90
CA ASN A 79 -2.92 23.84 -2.37
C ASN A 79 -2.17 24.45 -1.19
N LEU A 80 -0.87 24.47 -1.26
CA LEU A 80 -0.01 25.05 -0.22
C LEU A 80 -0.20 26.57 -0.07
N GLU A 81 -0.55 27.27 -1.15
CA GLU A 81 -0.66 28.72 -1.17
C GLU A 81 -1.93 29.25 -0.47
N ASP A 82 -3.08 28.60 -0.69
CA ASP A 82 -4.38 29.11 -0.21
C ASP A 82 -5.10 28.13 0.72
N ASN A 83 -4.47 26.98 1.04
CA ASN A 83 -5.02 25.92 1.89
C ASN A 83 -6.40 25.38 1.42
N LYS A 84 -6.74 25.59 0.15
CA LYS A 84 -7.99 25.07 -0.41
C LYS A 84 -7.80 23.69 -1.01
N ARG A 85 -8.85 22.92 -0.92
CA ARG A 85 -8.91 21.60 -1.55
C ARG A 85 -8.69 21.72 -3.06
N VAL A 86 -7.82 20.88 -3.62
CA VAL A 86 -7.61 20.77 -5.07
C VAL A 86 -8.87 20.23 -5.73
N ASN A 87 -9.30 20.82 -6.85
CA ASN A 87 -10.58 20.44 -7.49
C ASN A 87 -10.56 19.10 -8.23
N SER A 88 -9.39 18.69 -8.75
CA SER A 88 -9.22 17.45 -9.53
C SER A 88 -9.08 16.20 -8.65
N GLN A 89 -10.08 15.95 -7.79
CA GLN A 89 -10.12 14.81 -6.86
C GLN A 89 -11.55 14.29 -6.71
N ILE A 90 -11.70 13.00 -6.42
CA ILE A 90 -13.00 12.41 -6.06
C ILE A 90 -13.46 12.98 -4.70
N ARG A 91 -14.75 13.17 -4.52
CA ARG A 91 -15.31 13.55 -3.23
C ARG A 91 -15.21 12.37 -2.25
N GLU A 92 -14.86 12.65 -1.01
CA GLU A 92 -14.69 11.66 0.04
C GLU A 92 -15.91 10.72 0.18
N ASN A 93 -17.11 11.29 0.30
CA ASN A 93 -18.34 10.51 0.44
C ASN A 93 -18.62 9.61 -0.77
N GLU A 94 -18.19 10.01 -1.96
CA GLU A 94 -18.32 9.23 -3.19
C GLU A 94 -17.33 8.07 -3.22
N LEU A 95 -16.06 8.32 -2.85
CA LEU A 95 -15.06 7.27 -2.70
C LEU A 95 -15.57 6.20 -1.71
N ILE A 96 -16.00 6.63 -0.51
CA ILE A 96 -16.49 5.74 0.55
C ILE A 96 -17.66 4.88 0.06
N LYS A 97 -18.64 5.51 -0.58
CA LYS A 97 -19.81 4.80 -1.15
C LYS A 97 -19.40 3.72 -2.15
N LEU A 98 -18.44 4.03 -3.01
CA LEU A 98 -18.00 3.11 -4.07
C LEU A 98 -17.10 1.98 -3.55
N LEU A 99 -16.22 2.26 -2.58
CA LEU A 99 -15.32 1.25 -2.01
C LEU A 99 -16.02 0.30 -1.03
N LYS A 100 -17.05 0.77 -0.31
CA LYS A 100 -17.71 0.00 0.75
C LYS A 100 -18.13 -1.42 0.33
N PRO A 101 -18.72 -1.66 -0.86
CA PRO A 101 -19.11 -3.01 -1.26
C PRO A 101 -17.94 -3.98 -1.37
N ILE A 102 -16.80 -3.54 -1.94
CA ILE A 102 -15.62 -4.41 -2.11
C ILE A 102 -14.82 -4.57 -0.81
N CYS A 103 -14.80 -3.58 0.05
CA CYS A 103 -14.17 -3.66 1.37
C CYS A 103 -14.89 -4.69 2.27
N ASN A 104 -16.22 -4.70 2.25
CA ASN A 104 -17.05 -5.58 3.06
C ASN A 104 -17.30 -6.96 2.44
N ASP A 105 -16.81 -7.22 1.22
CA ASP A 105 -17.04 -8.51 0.54
C ASP A 105 -16.03 -9.56 1.03
N PRO A 106 -16.47 -10.66 1.69
CA PRO A 106 -15.57 -11.70 2.16
C PRO A 106 -14.91 -12.52 1.04
N SER A 107 -15.44 -12.47 -0.18
CA SER A 107 -14.87 -13.16 -1.34
C SER A 107 -13.70 -12.42 -1.99
N ILE A 108 -13.48 -11.17 -1.60
CA ILE A 108 -12.40 -10.32 -2.11
C ILE A 108 -11.32 -10.19 -1.02
N LEU A 109 -10.10 -10.62 -1.31
CA LEU A 109 -8.96 -10.48 -0.40
C LEU A 109 -8.40 -9.04 -0.44
N LYS A 110 -8.22 -8.41 0.72
CA LYS A 110 -7.54 -7.12 0.89
C LYS A 110 -6.16 -7.37 1.44
N ILE A 111 -5.17 -6.86 0.73
CA ILE A 111 -3.75 -7.07 1.02
C ILE A 111 -3.16 -5.74 1.45
N GLY A 112 -2.52 -5.69 2.60
CA GLY A 112 -1.80 -4.51 3.08
C GLY A 112 -0.40 -4.83 3.58
N HIS A 113 0.34 -3.80 3.93
CA HIS A 113 1.59 -3.90 4.65
C HIS A 113 1.46 -3.17 5.99
N ASN A 114 1.45 -3.89 7.12
CA ASN A 114 1.01 -3.34 8.41
C ASN A 114 -0.43 -2.79 8.32
N ILE A 115 -1.30 -3.58 7.71
CA ILE A 115 -2.69 -3.22 7.35
C ILE A 115 -3.54 -2.71 8.52
N LYS A 116 -3.09 -2.95 9.74
CA LYS A 116 -3.75 -2.50 10.97
C LYS A 116 -3.93 -0.98 11.01
N TYR A 117 -2.96 -0.23 10.53
CA TYR A 117 -3.07 1.23 10.41
C TYR A 117 -4.20 1.61 9.45
N ASP A 118 -4.20 1.02 8.25
CA ASP A 118 -5.21 1.29 7.22
C ASP A 118 -6.62 0.92 7.67
N LEU A 119 -6.75 -0.21 8.37
CA LEU A 119 -8.02 -0.61 9.00
C LEU A 119 -8.58 0.48 9.90
N ARG A 120 -7.76 0.99 10.81
CA ARG A 120 -8.18 2.01 11.78
C ARG A 120 -8.55 3.32 11.11
N ILE A 121 -7.78 3.71 10.09
CA ILE A 121 -8.09 4.91 9.29
C ILE A 121 -9.41 4.73 8.55
N LEU A 122 -9.58 3.64 7.81
CA LEU A 122 -10.77 3.39 6.99
C LEU A 122 -12.04 3.18 7.84
N GLU A 123 -11.92 2.62 9.04
CA GLU A 123 -13.02 2.50 10.00
C GLU A 123 -13.63 3.86 10.40
N LYS A 124 -12.81 4.90 10.53
CA LYS A 124 -13.31 6.27 10.80
C LYS A 124 -14.28 6.76 9.73
N TYR A 125 -14.16 6.25 8.52
CA TYR A 125 -15.00 6.58 7.36
C TYR A 125 -16.11 5.54 7.12
N GLY A 126 -16.29 4.58 8.03
CA GLY A 126 -17.31 3.54 7.93
C GLY A 126 -17.03 2.45 6.90
N LEU A 127 -15.76 2.31 6.50
CA LEU A 127 -15.26 1.21 5.69
C LEU A 127 -14.69 0.12 6.59
N LYS A 128 -15.21 -1.08 6.48
CA LYS A 128 -14.71 -2.25 7.20
C LYS A 128 -14.02 -3.18 6.21
N LEU A 129 -12.73 -3.43 6.41
CA LEU A 129 -12.01 -4.43 5.64
C LEU A 129 -12.18 -5.81 6.28
N ILE A 130 -12.63 -6.77 5.49
CA ILE A 130 -12.74 -8.18 5.90
C ILE A 130 -12.02 -9.05 4.87
N SER A 131 -11.58 -10.26 5.24
CA SER A 131 -10.70 -11.12 4.43
C SER A 131 -9.36 -10.42 4.13
N LEU A 132 -8.47 -10.46 5.10
CA LEU A 132 -7.23 -9.70 5.11
C LEU A 132 -6.02 -10.58 4.81
N ALA A 133 -4.99 -9.96 4.24
CA ALA A 133 -3.63 -10.44 4.24
C ALA A 133 -2.68 -9.28 4.59
N ASP A 134 -1.62 -9.58 5.34
CA ASP A 134 -0.62 -8.61 5.77
C ASP A 134 0.78 -9.09 5.41
N THR A 135 1.49 -8.34 4.59
CA THR A 135 2.82 -8.72 4.10
C THR A 135 3.91 -8.58 5.16
N MET A 136 3.73 -7.69 6.13
CA MET A 136 4.63 -7.59 7.28
C MET A 136 4.51 -8.86 8.14
N LEU A 137 3.31 -9.33 8.42
CA LEU A 137 3.09 -10.57 9.17
C LEU A 137 3.54 -11.81 8.41
N LEU A 138 3.35 -11.87 7.09
CA LEU A 138 3.94 -12.94 6.26
C LEU A 138 5.45 -13.02 6.41
N SER A 139 6.13 -11.87 6.42
CA SER A 139 7.58 -11.80 6.64
C SER A 139 7.97 -12.23 8.05
N TYR A 140 7.21 -11.84 9.08
CA TYR A 140 7.46 -12.29 10.46
C TYR A 140 7.34 -13.80 10.60
N ALA A 141 6.37 -14.43 9.96
CA ALA A 141 6.12 -15.87 10.08
C ALA A 141 7.28 -16.76 9.55
N ILE A 142 8.14 -16.22 8.66
CA ILE A 142 9.23 -16.99 8.01
C ILE A 142 10.63 -16.44 8.32
N ASP A 143 10.78 -15.15 8.49
CA ASP A 143 12.08 -14.48 8.62
C ASP A 143 12.26 -13.77 9.98
N ASN A 144 11.52 -14.19 11.01
CA ASN A 144 11.57 -13.57 12.34
C ASN A 144 13.00 -13.53 12.91
N GLY A 145 13.46 -12.32 13.24
CA GLY A 145 14.82 -12.09 13.78
C GLY A 145 15.93 -12.10 12.73
N ILE A 146 15.64 -12.32 11.44
CA ILE A 146 16.65 -12.36 10.38
C ILE A 146 16.69 -11.02 9.64
N THR A 147 15.53 -10.40 9.39
CA THR A 147 15.41 -9.15 8.62
C THR A 147 14.57 -8.12 9.38
N LYS A 148 14.63 -6.88 8.93
CA LYS A 148 13.61 -5.89 9.25
C LYS A 148 12.40 -6.14 8.35
N HIS A 149 11.21 -5.93 8.91
CA HIS A 149 9.95 -6.30 8.25
C HIS A 149 9.18 -5.10 7.68
N ASN A 150 9.81 -3.90 7.63
CA ASN A 150 9.23 -2.75 6.95
C ASN A 150 9.32 -2.90 5.43
N MET A 151 8.46 -2.20 4.71
CA MET A 151 8.32 -2.30 3.26
C MET A 151 9.63 -2.00 2.53
N ASP A 152 10.36 -0.96 2.93
CA ASP A 152 11.60 -0.54 2.29
C ASP A 152 12.67 -1.63 2.32
N ASP A 153 12.91 -2.19 3.52
CA ASP A 153 13.93 -3.24 3.69
C ASP A 153 13.52 -4.53 2.95
N LEU A 154 12.25 -4.89 2.96
CA LEU A 154 11.74 -6.06 2.24
C LEU A 154 11.78 -5.86 0.71
N ALA A 155 11.42 -4.68 0.19
CA ALA A 155 11.52 -4.36 -1.23
C ALA A 155 12.97 -4.41 -1.71
N TYR A 156 13.89 -3.85 -0.93
CA TYR A 156 15.31 -3.91 -1.25
C TYR A 156 15.85 -5.35 -1.21
N LEU A 157 15.53 -6.09 -0.14
CA LEU A 157 16.01 -7.47 0.05
C LEU A 157 15.56 -8.41 -1.07
N HIS A 158 14.27 -8.36 -1.42
CA HIS A 158 13.67 -9.36 -2.32
C HIS A 158 13.66 -8.94 -3.78
N PHE A 159 13.65 -7.63 -4.06
CA PHE A 159 13.50 -7.12 -5.44
C PHE A 159 14.64 -6.20 -5.86
N ASN A 160 15.63 -5.93 -4.99
CA ASN A 160 16.66 -4.90 -5.20
C ASN A 160 16.04 -3.54 -5.59
N HIS A 161 14.86 -3.24 -5.01
CA HIS A 161 14.10 -2.04 -5.28
C HIS A 161 14.24 -1.04 -4.13
N SER A 162 14.52 0.22 -4.46
CA SER A 162 14.56 1.31 -3.49
C SER A 162 13.32 2.17 -3.66
N ASN A 163 12.42 2.11 -2.69
CA ASN A 163 11.17 2.87 -2.69
C ASN A 163 11.45 4.39 -2.63
N ILE A 164 10.54 5.17 -3.16
CA ILE A 164 10.48 6.62 -2.99
C ILE A 164 10.38 6.92 -1.47
N LYS A 165 11.19 7.85 -0.99
CA LYS A 165 11.20 8.14 0.45
C LYS A 165 10.17 9.22 0.79
N PHE A 166 9.38 8.98 1.81
CA PHE A 166 8.39 9.95 2.33
C PHE A 166 8.99 11.34 2.55
N LYS A 167 10.22 11.41 3.08
CA LYS A 167 10.95 12.67 3.31
C LYS A 167 11.23 13.46 2.04
N ASP A 168 11.33 12.79 0.89
CA ASP A 168 11.58 13.48 -0.40
C ASP A 168 10.31 14.20 -0.88
N LEU A 169 9.12 13.78 -0.41
CA LEU A 169 7.84 14.41 -0.73
C LEU A 169 7.53 15.56 0.23
N VAL A 170 7.63 15.30 1.54
CA VAL A 170 7.18 16.25 2.57
C VAL A 170 8.28 17.21 3.03
N GLY A 171 9.54 16.92 2.68
CA GLY A 171 10.69 17.70 3.16
C GLY A 171 11.09 17.35 4.60
N SER A 172 11.80 18.26 5.25
CA SER A 172 12.27 18.07 6.63
C SER A 172 12.42 19.38 7.39
N GLY A 173 12.30 19.33 8.72
CA GLY A 173 12.51 20.45 9.63
C GLY A 173 11.47 21.56 9.44
N LYS A 174 11.92 22.83 9.41
CA LYS A 174 11.00 24.00 9.36
C LYS A 174 10.19 24.15 8.06
N LYS A 175 10.56 23.41 7.02
CA LYS A 175 9.88 23.43 5.71
C LYS A 175 9.08 22.15 5.45
N GLU A 176 8.99 21.28 6.44
CA GLU A 176 8.21 20.06 6.36
C GLU A 176 6.72 20.41 6.23
N ILE A 177 6.07 19.78 5.27
CA ILE A 177 4.63 19.89 5.03
C ILE A 177 3.95 18.55 5.37
N THR A 178 2.67 18.57 5.62
CA THR A 178 1.88 17.33 5.73
C THR A 178 1.52 16.79 4.35
N PHE A 179 1.21 15.50 4.26
CA PHE A 179 0.99 14.82 2.97
C PHE A 179 -0.16 15.42 2.14
N ASP A 180 -1.14 16.01 2.78
CA ASP A 180 -2.26 16.68 2.12
C ASP A 180 -1.84 17.96 1.33
N PHE A 181 -0.63 18.47 1.55
CA PHE A 181 -0.03 19.55 0.75
C PHE A 181 0.95 19.06 -0.32
N VAL A 182 1.22 17.76 -0.41
CA VAL A 182 2.04 17.21 -1.49
C VAL A 182 1.28 17.32 -2.81
N GLU A 183 1.96 17.72 -3.87
CA GLU A 183 1.38 17.73 -5.22
C GLU A 183 0.86 16.35 -5.62
N ILE A 184 -0.35 16.27 -6.17
CA ILE A 184 -1.00 15.01 -6.54
C ILE A 184 -0.13 14.15 -7.48
N SER A 185 0.63 14.77 -8.38
CA SER A 185 1.55 14.06 -9.29
C SER A 185 2.64 13.30 -8.54
N LYS A 186 3.24 13.92 -7.51
CA LYS A 186 4.27 13.30 -6.67
C LYS A 186 3.66 12.27 -5.71
N ALA A 187 2.49 12.60 -5.16
CA ALA A 187 1.73 11.67 -4.31
C ALA A 187 1.32 10.41 -5.08
N LEU A 188 0.97 10.54 -6.37
CA LEU A 188 0.66 9.40 -7.24
C LEU A 188 1.82 8.42 -7.32
N ASP A 189 3.04 8.91 -7.60
CA ASP A 189 4.19 8.04 -7.76
C ASP A 189 4.52 7.28 -6.48
N TYR A 190 4.48 7.98 -5.34
CA TYR A 190 4.74 7.41 -4.03
C TYR A 190 3.66 6.39 -3.62
N ALA A 191 2.41 6.82 -3.53
CA ALA A 191 1.32 6.00 -3.03
C ALA A 191 1.03 4.79 -3.93
N ALA A 192 1.11 4.96 -5.26
CA ALA A 192 0.94 3.84 -6.19
C ALA A 192 2.10 2.84 -6.09
N GLU A 193 3.33 3.30 -5.84
CA GLU A 193 4.47 2.43 -5.60
C GLU A 193 4.24 1.57 -4.35
N ASP A 194 3.79 2.14 -3.23
CA ASP A 194 3.57 1.42 -1.98
C ASP A 194 2.52 0.31 -2.14
N ALA A 195 1.39 0.59 -2.81
CA ALA A 195 0.40 -0.44 -3.11
C ALA A 195 0.95 -1.54 -4.05
N LEU A 196 1.76 -1.16 -5.05
CA LEU A 196 2.37 -2.11 -5.99
C LEU A 196 3.37 -3.02 -5.30
N ILE A 197 4.26 -2.47 -4.47
CA ILE A 197 5.25 -3.21 -3.69
C ILE A 197 4.55 -4.13 -2.69
N THR A 198 3.50 -3.67 -2.05
CA THR A 198 2.67 -4.49 -1.16
C THR A 198 2.15 -5.74 -1.89
N LEU A 199 1.62 -5.58 -3.10
CA LEU A 199 1.13 -6.73 -3.89
C LEU A 199 2.26 -7.68 -4.32
N LYS A 200 3.41 -7.15 -4.75
CA LYS A 200 4.59 -7.96 -5.10
C LYS A 200 5.10 -8.74 -3.90
N LEU A 201 5.20 -8.09 -2.73
CA LEU A 201 5.60 -8.73 -1.47
C LEU A 201 4.61 -9.85 -1.09
N TYR A 202 3.31 -9.60 -1.22
CA TYR A 202 2.31 -10.63 -0.95
C TYR A 202 2.52 -11.87 -1.82
N ASN A 203 2.65 -11.71 -3.12
CA ASN A 203 2.82 -12.83 -4.03
C ASN A 203 4.10 -13.62 -3.73
N PHE A 204 5.19 -12.93 -3.44
CA PHE A 204 6.46 -13.54 -3.10
C PHE A 204 6.42 -14.25 -1.74
N LEU A 205 6.04 -13.54 -0.67
CA LEU A 205 6.06 -14.05 0.70
C LEU A 205 5.01 -15.13 0.95
N ASN A 206 3.81 -15.00 0.39
CA ASN A 206 2.76 -16.01 0.53
C ASN A 206 3.15 -17.38 -0.06
N ASN A 207 3.94 -17.36 -1.15
CA ASN A 207 4.51 -18.60 -1.69
C ASN A 207 5.58 -19.19 -0.76
N ARG A 208 6.44 -18.35 -0.16
CA ARG A 208 7.46 -18.78 0.79
C ARG A 208 6.81 -19.36 2.07
N VAL A 209 5.82 -18.66 2.64
CA VAL A 209 5.10 -19.11 3.84
C VAL A 209 4.53 -20.53 3.66
N LYS A 210 3.97 -20.83 2.49
CA LYS A 210 3.44 -22.16 2.16
C LYS A 210 4.53 -23.21 2.04
N ASN A 211 5.67 -22.87 1.44
CA ASN A 211 6.77 -23.80 1.18
C ASN A 211 7.67 -24.01 2.41
N GLU A 212 7.78 -23.03 3.30
CA GLU A 212 8.68 -23.03 4.46
C GLU A 212 7.95 -23.36 5.78
N ASN A 213 6.72 -23.89 5.71
CA ASN A 213 5.90 -24.29 6.86
C ASN A 213 5.51 -23.12 7.81
N GLY A 214 5.56 -21.88 7.36
CA GLY A 214 5.13 -20.70 8.13
C GLY A 214 3.61 -20.51 8.20
N ASN A 215 2.85 -21.30 7.44
CA ASN A 215 1.41 -21.08 7.27
C ASN A 215 0.62 -21.14 8.58
N PHE A 216 0.96 -22.07 9.48
CA PHE A 216 0.29 -22.18 10.78
C PHE A 216 0.49 -20.90 11.62
N VAL A 217 1.72 -20.42 11.72
CA VAL A 217 2.04 -19.21 12.49
C VAL A 217 1.29 -18.01 11.89
N TYR A 218 1.35 -17.86 10.58
CA TYR A 218 0.69 -16.75 9.89
C TYR A 218 -0.82 -16.78 10.05
N SER A 219 -1.49 -17.93 9.73
CA SER A 219 -2.96 -17.97 9.65
C SER A 219 -3.65 -18.15 11.00
N GLU A 220 -3.03 -18.89 11.94
CA GLU A 220 -3.67 -19.25 13.21
C GLU A 220 -3.22 -18.36 14.38
N ILE A 221 -2.06 -17.68 14.24
CA ILE A 221 -1.53 -16.83 15.31
C ILE A 221 -1.52 -15.36 14.90
N ASP A 222 -0.76 -15.00 13.85
CA ASP A 222 -0.46 -13.61 13.54
C ASP A 222 -1.65 -12.87 12.92
N LEU A 223 -2.26 -13.45 11.89
CA LEU A 223 -3.36 -12.82 11.16
C LEU A 223 -4.58 -12.52 12.04
N PRO A 224 -5.04 -13.39 12.94
CA PRO A 224 -6.13 -13.08 13.87
C PRO A 224 -5.85 -11.92 14.82
N LEU A 225 -4.58 -11.69 15.18
CA LEU A 225 -4.19 -10.60 16.09
C LEU A 225 -4.41 -9.20 15.50
N ILE A 226 -4.52 -9.07 14.17
CA ILE A 226 -4.84 -7.79 13.52
C ILE A 226 -6.12 -7.15 14.12
N ASN A 227 -7.11 -7.98 14.48
CA ASN A 227 -8.37 -7.50 15.00
C ASN A 227 -8.37 -7.28 16.53
N VAL A 228 -7.31 -7.68 17.23
CA VAL A 228 -7.24 -7.67 18.71
C VAL A 228 -6.33 -6.54 19.21
N LEU A 229 -5.29 -6.25 18.51
CA LEU A 229 -4.24 -5.27 18.87
C LEU A 229 -4.44 -3.96 18.13
#